data_83d7d59b2f7bac3fa29b5346c28004b0
#
_entry.id   83d7d59b2f7bac3fa29b5346c28004b0
#
_cell.length_a   1.000
_cell.length_b   1.000
_cell.length_c   1.000
_cell.angle_alpha   90.00
_cell.angle_beta   90.00
_cell.angle_gamma   90.00
#
_symmetry.space_group_name_H-M   'P 1'
#
loop_
_entity.id
_entity.type
_entity.pdbx_description
1 polymer ?
#
loop_
_entity_poly.entity_id
_entity_poly.type
_entity_poly.pdbx_seq_one_letter_code
_entity_poly.pdbx_strand_id
1 'polypeptide(L)'
;MEDKKYSCEYIERNKAVSGCFAMFMLFVGITFIPSFLKDGAELMAKGLLFPIIVTLEFIFIFPLYYIFFRKREGLGLGSFRFKTFFILFLLILLIQYLLPYISGVNETESWSESQMALGGYIFWINAILLIFIAPVYEEIIFRGCLFNITYFWFGNNVFGTAVIVSMMFSVVHLQYTEIRTFIVLFLVSLTLSAARVKSRGLLMPVLLHILMNAVVTGIQYAAYMLPAS
;
A
#
# COMPACT_ATOMS: atom_id res chain seq x y z
N MET A 1 13.07 -30.54 -27.29
CA MET A 1 13.09 -29.07 -27.52
C MET A 1 12.09 -28.36 -26.60
N GLU A 2 10.92 -28.94 -26.28
CA GLU A 2 9.94 -28.43 -25.30
C GLU A 2 10.49 -28.37 -23.88
N ASP A 3 11.15 -29.42 -23.38
CA ASP A 3 11.73 -29.43 -22.03
C ASP A 3 12.75 -28.32 -21.75
N LYS A 4 13.53 -27.91 -22.76
CA LYS A 4 14.47 -26.78 -22.62
C LYS A 4 13.77 -25.44 -22.55
N LYS A 5 12.63 -25.26 -23.22
CA LYS A 5 11.85 -24.03 -23.21
C LYS A 5 11.15 -23.85 -21.84
N TYR A 6 10.54 -24.91 -21.33
CA TYR A 6 9.91 -24.91 -19.98
C TYR A 6 10.94 -24.69 -18.87
N SER A 7 12.13 -25.29 -18.96
CA SER A 7 13.18 -25.06 -17.98
C SER A 7 13.71 -23.62 -17.99
N CYS A 8 13.83 -22.99 -19.16
CA CYS A 8 14.28 -21.61 -19.28
C CYS A 8 13.24 -20.62 -18.72
N GLU A 9 11.95 -20.82 -19.03
CA GLU A 9 10.85 -20.00 -18.54
C GLU A 9 10.71 -20.11 -17.01
N TYR A 10 10.84 -21.31 -16.46
CA TYR A 10 10.84 -21.53 -15.01
C TYR A 10 12.02 -20.82 -14.32
N ILE A 11 13.22 -20.89 -14.89
CA ILE A 11 14.41 -20.23 -14.33
C ILE A 11 14.25 -18.70 -14.34
N GLU A 12 13.75 -18.14 -15.43
CA GLU A 12 13.47 -16.70 -15.57
C GLU A 12 12.44 -16.24 -14.54
N ARG A 13 11.36 -17.02 -14.38
CA ARG A 13 10.30 -16.73 -13.41
C ARG A 13 10.82 -16.84 -11.97
N ASN A 14 11.63 -17.83 -11.66
CA ASN A 14 12.23 -17.99 -10.35
C ASN A 14 13.19 -16.83 -10.00
N LYS A 15 14.01 -16.37 -10.94
CA LYS A 15 14.84 -15.17 -10.77
C LYS A 15 14.01 -13.92 -10.50
N ALA A 16 12.88 -13.77 -11.20
CA ALA A 16 11.96 -12.64 -10.97
C ALA A 16 11.36 -12.66 -9.57
N VAL A 17 10.93 -13.83 -9.10
CA VAL A 17 10.39 -14.04 -7.75
C VAL A 17 11.45 -13.77 -6.69
N SER A 18 12.68 -14.25 -6.87
CA SER A 18 13.79 -13.98 -5.93
C SER A 18 14.13 -12.49 -5.84
N GLY A 19 14.13 -11.77 -6.97
CA GLY A 19 14.35 -10.33 -6.98
C GLY A 19 13.19 -9.56 -6.29
N CYS A 20 11.95 -9.99 -6.51
CA CYS A 20 10.79 -9.44 -5.80
C CYS A 20 10.87 -9.70 -4.28
N PHE A 21 11.33 -10.89 -3.87
CA PHE A 21 11.54 -11.21 -2.47
C PHE A 21 12.60 -10.29 -1.83
N ALA A 22 13.71 -10.05 -2.52
CA ALA A 22 14.73 -9.12 -2.06
C ALA A 22 14.19 -7.69 -1.91
N MET A 23 13.36 -7.21 -2.84
CA MET A 23 12.70 -5.90 -2.71
C MET A 23 11.73 -5.84 -1.53
N PHE A 24 10.97 -6.92 -1.28
CA PHE A 24 10.08 -6.99 -0.13
C PHE A 24 10.88 -6.96 1.19
N MET A 25 11.99 -7.71 1.26
CA MET A 25 12.87 -7.68 2.45
C MET A 25 13.54 -6.32 2.66
N LEU A 26 13.89 -5.62 1.59
CA LEU A 26 14.39 -4.24 1.66
C LEU A 26 13.34 -3.29 2.24
N PHE A 27 12.10 -3.37 1.76
CA PHE A 27 10.97 -2.61 2.31
C PHE A 27 10.80 -2.86 3.80
N VAL A 28 10.68 -4.13 4.22
CA VAL A 28 10.57 -4.51 5.64
C VAL A 28 11.74 -3.96 6.45
N GLY A 29 12.97 -4.09 5.93
CA GLY A 29 14.17 -3.56 6.60
C GLY A 29 14.10 -2.05 6.84
N ILE A 30 13.68 -1.27 5.84
CA ILE A 30 13.55 0.20 5.96
C ILE A 30 12.43 0.55 6.97
N THR A 31 11.26 -0.10 6.87
CA THR A 31 10.11 0.13 7.77
C THR A 31 10.50 -0.04 9.24
N PHE A 32 11.40 -0.99 9.55
CA PHE A 32 11.82 -1.27 10.93
C PHE A 32 13.07 -0.50 11.38
N ILE A 33 13.72 0.31 10.53
CA ILE A 33 14.87 1.16 10.94
C ILE A 33 14.59 1.98 12.21
N PRO A 34 13.40 2.60 12.39
CA PRO A 34 13.12 3.42 13.58
C PRO A 34 13.26 2.68 14.90
N SER A 35 12.98 1.38 14.92
CA SER A 35 13.09 0.55 16.13
C SER A 35 14.53 0.45 16.66
N PHE A 36 15.50 0.79 15.82
CA PHE A 36 16.93 0.77 16.16
C PHE A 36 17.53 2.17 16.40
N LEU A 37 16.74 3.25 16.16
CA LEU A 37 17.20 4.62 16.36
C LEU A 37 17.03 5.04 17.83
N LYS A 38 18.10 5.55 18.46
CA LYS A 38 18.03 6.07 19.84
C LYS A 38 17.03 7.22 19.99
N ASP A 39 16.91 8.06 18.96
CA ASP A 39 16.05 9.25 18.96
C ASP A 39 14.71 9.00 18.23
N GLY A 40 14.35 7.73 17.97
CA GLY A 40 13.14 7.36 17.21
C GLY A 40 11.86 7.91 17.82
N ALA A 41 11.73 7.87 19.16
CA ALA A 41 10.57 8.41 19.87
C ALA A 41 10.47 9.94 19.74
N GLU A 42 11.59 10.65 19.78
CA GLU A 42 11.62 12.11 19.60
C GLU A 42 11.26 12.51 18.16
N LEU A 43 11.80 11.81 17.17
CA LEU A 43 11.46 12.02 15.77
C LEU A 43 9.97 11.74 15.50
N MET A 44 9.41 10.72 16.14
CA MET A 44 7.99 10.40 16.06
C MET A 44 7.13 11.53 16.66
N ALA A 45 7.48 12.00 17.85
CA ALA A 45 6.78 13.10 18.54
C ALA A 45 6.82 14.41 17.73
N LYS A 46 7.90 14.66 16.98
CA LYS A 46 8.05 15.82 16.09
C LYS A 46 7.37 15.63 14.72
N GLY A 47 6.78 14.47 14.44
CA GLY A 47 6.17 14.15 13.15
C GLY A 47 7.17 13.97 12.00
N LEU A 48 8.46 13.83 12.30
CA LEU A 48 9.54 13.71 11.31
C LEU A 48 9.85 12.27 10.91
N LEU A 49 9.45 11.30 11.74
CA LEU A 49 9.75 9.89 11.48
C LEU A 49 9.06 9.39 10.22
N PHE A 50 7.78 9.69 10.07
CA PHE A 50 6.98 9.28 8.92
C PHE A 50 7.57 9.77 7.59
N PRO A 51 7.84 11.09 7.37
CA PRO A 51 8.39 11.56 6.12
C PRO A 51 9.79 11.00 5.82
N ILE A 52 10.60 10.71 6.85
CA ILE A 52 11.91 10.08 6.66
C ILE A 52 11.75 8.66 6.11
N ILE A 53 10.88 7.83 6.73
CA ILE A 53 10.67 6.44 6.29
C ILE A 53 10.11 6.41 4.87
N VAL A 54 9.02 7.14 4.61
CA VAL A 54 8.37 7.18 3.29
C VAL A 54 9.34 7.62 2.19
N THR A 55 10.18 8.61 2.49
CA THR A 55 11.20 9.09 1.54
C THR A 55 12.27 8.03 1.28
N LEU A 56 12.76 7.36 2.32
CA LEU A 56 13.74 6.28 2.17
C LEU A 56 13.15 5.11 1.36
N GLU A 57 11.95 4.65 1.69
CA GLU A 57 11.27 3.58 0.96
C GLU A 57 11.11 3.95 -0.52
N PHE A 58 10.66 5.14 -0.82
CA PHE A 58 10.50 5.59 -2.20
C PHE A 58 11.84 5.65 -2.95
N ILE A 59 12.87 6.27 -2.37
CA ILE A 59 14.20 6.43 -3.00
C ILE A 59 14.86 5.08 -3.30
N PHE A 60 14.68 4.09 -2.45
CA PHE A 60 15.27 2.76 -2.68
C PHE A 60 14.39 1.88 -3.55
N ILE A 61 13.09 1.83 -3.35
CA ILE A 61 12.19 0.89 -4.03
C ILE A 61 11.89 1.34 -5.46
N PHE A 62 11.53 2.62 -5.67
CA PHE A 62 11.08 3.08 -6.97
C PHE A 62 12.16 2.98 -8.07
N PRO A 63 13.43 3.39 -7.87
CA PRO A 63 14.46 3.22 -8.88
C PRO A 63 14.75 1.75 -9.22
N LEU A 64 14.82 0.88 -8.20
CA LEU A 64 15.02 -0.55 -8.42
C LEU A 64 13.88 -1.15 -9.24
N TYR A 65 12.63 -0.82 -8.90
CA TYR A 65 11.47 -1.21 -9.69
C TYR A 65 11.57 -0.69 -11.13
N TYR A 66 11.83 0.59 -11.30
CA TYR A 66 11.86 1.22 -12.62
C TYR A 66 12.90 0.64 -13.54
N ILE A 67 14.09 0.32 -13.03
CA ILE A 67 15.22 -0.24 -13.80
C ILE A 67 15.00 -1.72 -14.09
N PHE A 68 14.64 -2.54 -13.08
CA PHE A 68 14.73 -3.99 -13.17
C PHE A 68 13.38 -4.70 -13.31
N PHE A 69 12.27 -4.09 -12.88
CA PHE A 69 11.01 -4.82 -12.71
C PHE A 69 9.84 -4.31 -13.57
N ARG A 70 9.79 -3.04 -13.98
CA ARG A 70 8.64 -2.44 -14.66
C ARG A 70 8.17 -3.13 -15.95
N LYS A 71 9.06 -3.88 -16.60
CA LYS A 71 8.77 -4.61 -17.84
C LYS A 71 8.35 -6.07 -17.60
N ARG A 72 8.36 -6.52 -16.35
CA ARG A 72 8.00 -7.90 -16.02
C ARG A 72 6.49 -8.04 -15.91
N GLU A 73 6.01 -9.28 -16.06
CA GLU A 73 4.59 -9.59 -16.01
C GLU A 73 3.93 -9.10 -14.72
N GLY A 74 2.83 -8.36 -14.87
CA GLY A 74 2.05 -7.82 -13.78
C GLY A 74 2.68 -6.65 -13.02
N LEU A 75 3.91 -6.24 -13.36
CA LEU A 75 4.62 -5.10 -12.77
C LEU A 75 4.65 -3.86 -13.68
N GLY A 76 4.14 -3.96 -14.90
CA GLY A 76 3.98 -2.80 -15.78
C GLY A 76 2.74 -1.96 -15.42
N LEU A 77 2.47 -0.94 -16.24
CA LEU A 77 1.31 -0.05 -16.05
C LEU A 77 -0.02 -0.80 -16.21
N GLY A 78 -0.08 -1.82 -17.08
CA GLY A 78 -1.30 -2.56 -17.38
C GLY A 78 -2.30 -1.78 -18.23
N SER A 79 -3.57 -2.19 -18.21
CA SER A 79 -4.66 -1.56 -18.95
C SER A 79 -5.57 -0.77 -18.01
N PHE A 80 -5.82 0.49 -18.33
CA PHE A 80 -6.77 1.31 -17.58
C PHE A 80 -8.18 1.18 -18.17
N ARG A 81 -9.16 0.85 -17.30
CA ARG A 81 -10.58 0.73 -17.67
C ARG A 81 -11.41 1.63 -16.76
N PHE A 82 -11.88 2.76 -17.26
CA PHE A 82 -12.58 3.77 -16.48
C PHE A 82 -13.77 3.22 -15.69
N LYS A 83 -14.62 2.41 -16.32
CA LYS A 83 -15.78 1.79 -15.64
C LYS A 83 -15.36 0.92 -14.46
N THR A 84 -14.33 0.09 -14.62
CA THR A 84 -13.81 -0.78 -13.56
C THR A 84 -13.18 0.06 -12.44
N PHE A 85 -12.41 1.06 -12.80
CA PHE A 85 -11.82 2.00 -11.84
C PHE A 85 -12.88 2.66 -10.96
N PHE A 86 -13.93 3.22 -11.58
CA PHE A 86 -14.99 3.90 -10.86
C PHE A 86 -15.77 2.98 -9.94
N ILE A 87 -16.11 1.75 -10.40
CA ILE A 87 -16.80 0.76 -9.56
C ILE A 87 -15.95 0.37 -8.34
N LEU A 88 -14.65 0.11 -8.54
CA LEU A 88 -13.75 -0.25 -7.45
C LEU A 88 -13.52 0.93 -6.49
N PHE A 89 -13.47 2.15 -7.00
CA PHE A 89 -13.38 3.34 -6.17
C PHE A 89 -14.62 3.52 -5.27
N LEU A 90 -15.82 3.37 -5.83
CA LEU A 90 -17.06 3.41 -5.04
C LEU A 90 -17.09 2.30 -3.99
N LEU A 91 -16.61 1.10 -4.31
CA LEU A 91 -16.49 0.00 -3.36
C LEU A 91 -15.51 0.35 -2.22
N ILE A 92 -14.37 0.97 -2.53
CA ILE A 92 -13.42 1.45 -1.50
C ILE A 92 -14.09 2.47 -0.58
N LEU A 93 -14.80 3.45 -1.13
CA LEU A 93 -15.50 4.45 -0.31
C LEU A 93 -16.57 3.81 0.57
N LEU A 94 -17.30 2.85 0.04
CA LEU A 94 -18.29 2.09 0.81
C LEU A 94 -17.62 1.35 1.98
N ILE A 95 -16.51 0.67 1.76
CA ILE A 95 -15.75 0.00 2.82
C ILE A 95 -15.27 1.01 3.87
N GLN A 96 -14.72 2.14 3.46
CA GLN A 96 -14.13 3.15 4.34
C GLN A 96 -15.14 3.86 5.24
N TYR A 97 -16.38 4.04 4.77
CA TYR A 97 -17.37 4.84 5.51
C TYR A 97 -18.55 4.03 6.03
N LEU A 98 -19.03 3.04 5.27
CA LEU A 98 -20.18 2.25 5.70
C LEU A 98 -19.81 1.26 6.81
N LEU A 99 -18.64 0.64 6.75
CA LEU A 99 -18.25 -0.33 7.77
C LEU A 99 -18.06 0.31 9.16
N PRO A 100 -17.32 1.43 9.32
CA PRO A 100 -17.28 2.16 10.59
C PRO A 100 -18.66 2.64 11.07
N TYR A 101 -19.49 3.15 10.17
CA TYR A 101 -20.84 3.61 10.51
C TYR A 101 -21.71 2.49 11.09
N ILE A 102 -21.72 1.30 10.45
CA ILE A 102 -22.50 0.14 10.93
C ILE A 102 -21.96 -0.38 12.27
N SER A 103 -20.64 -0.30 12.49
CA SER A 103 -20.03 -0.75 13.75
C SER A 103 -20.30 0.19 14.93
N GLY A 104 -20.92 1.35 14.70
CA GLY A 104 -21.29 2.30 15.75
C GLY A 104 -20.09 2.95 16.44
N VAL A 105 -18.89 2.83 15.89
CA VAL A 105 -17.67 3.38 16.47
C VAL A 105 -17.29 4.66 15.72
N ASN A 106 -17.39 5.79 16.43
CA ASN A 106 -17.10 7.12 15.90
C ASN A 106 -15.69 7.63 16.27
N GLU A 107 -14.90 6.79 16.93
CA GLU A 107 -13.55 7.18 17.34
C GLU A 107 -12.61 7.21 16.15
N THR A 108 -11.80 8.26 16.05
CA THR A 108 -10.72 8.40 15.08
C THR A 108 -9.50 7.62 15.56
N GLU A 109 -8.70 7.08 14.64
CA GLU A 109 -7.42 6.46 15.01
C GLU A 109 -6.48 7.48 15.65
N SER A 110 -5.87 7.12 16.76
CA SER A 110 -4.94 7.98 17.50
C SER A 110 -3.77 8.49 16.64
N TRP A 111 -3.29 7.65 15.71
CA TRP A 111 -2.28 8.08 14.75
C TRP A 111 -2.78 9.20 13.85
N SER A 112 -4.00 9.08 13.30
CA SER A 112 -4.60 10.12 12.45
C SER A 112 -4.78 11.43 13.21
N GLU A 113 -5.23 11.38 14.45
CA GLU A 113 -5.36 12.56 15.32
C GLU A 113 -4.01 13.21 15.56
N SER A 114 -2.98 12.42 15.87
CA SER A 114 -1.61 12.92 16.06
C SER A 114 -1.07 13.63 14.83
N GLN A 115 -1.36 13.11 13.61
CA GLN A 115 -0.96 13.77 12.36
C GLN A 115 -1.66 15.11 12.16
N MET A 116 -2.96 15.20 12.47
CA MET A 116 -3.71 16.46 12.38
C MET A 116 -3.20 17.50 13.40
N ALA A 117 -2.81 17.04 14.59
CA ALA A 117 -2.29 17.89 15.66
C ALA A 117 -0.88 18.47 15.37
N LEU A 118 -0.10 17.90 14.46
CA LEU A 118 1.21 18.44 14.07
C LEU A 118 1.10 19.86 13.50
N GLY A 119 0.03 20.15 12.75
CA GLY A 119 -0.22 21.46 12.16
C GLY A 119 0.85 21.94 11.18
N GLY A 120 0.65 23.13 10.65
CA GLY A 120 1.64 23.84 9.82
C GLY A 120 2.18 23.05 8.64
N TYR A 121 3.44 23.28 8.31
CA TYR A 121 4.09 22.68 7.14
C TYR A 121 4.36 21.17 7.30
N ILE A 122 4.56 20.68 8.52
CA ILE A 122 4.82 19.25 8.78
C ILE A 122 3.61 18.41 8.39
N PHE A 123 2.41 18.83 8.79
CA PHE A 123 1.17 18.18 8.36
C PHE A 123 1.08 18.07 6.83
N TRP A 124 1.33 19.17 6.11
CA TRP A 124 1.21 19.18 4.65
C TRP A 124 2.27 18.32 3.96
N ILE A 125 3.51 18.29 4.47
CA ILE A 125 4.53 17.37 3.96
C ILE A 125 4.07 15.92 4.15
N ASN A 126 3.61 15.57 5.36
CA ASN A 126 3.14 14.22 5.66
C ASN A 126 1.92 13.85 4.81
N ALA A 127 0.97 14.75 4.62
CA ALA A 127 -0.21 14.54 3.78
C ALA A 127 0.18 14.31 2.31
N ILE A 128 1.09 15.10 1.74
CA ILE A 128 1.56 14.92 0.36
C ILE A 128 2.26 13.56 0.19
N LEU A 129 3.12 13.19 1.12
CA LEU A 129 3.82 11.91 1.09
C LEU A 129 2.85 10.74 1.23
N LEU A 130 1.89 10.83 2.15
CA LEU A 130 0.86 9.81 2.37
C LEU A 130 -0.05 9.65 1.15
N ILE A 131 -0.45 10.75 0.52
CA ILE A 131 -1.40 10.72 -0.60
C ILE A 131 -0.73 10.25 -1.88
N PHE A 132 0.46 10.76 -2.21
CA PHE A 132 1.03 10.58 -3.55
C PHE A 132 2.23 9.63 -3.60
N ILE A 133 3.07 9.62 -2.57
CA ILE A 133 4.35 8.89 -2.62
C ILE A 133 4.21 7.49 -2.04
N ALA A 134 3.61 7.35 -0.86
CA ALA A 134 3.42 6.06 -0.22
C ALA A 134 2.67 5.05 -1.12
N PRO A 135 1.54 5.39 -1.76
CA PRO A 135 0.84 4.45 -2.62
C PRO A 135 1.68 3.91 -3.78
N VAL A 136 2.63 4.68 -4.30
CA VAL A 136 3.44 4.23 -5.45
C VAL A 136 4.33 3.05 -5.05
N TYR A 137 5.14 3.16 -4.02
CA TYR A 137 6.03 2.08 -3.64
C TYR A 137 5.29 0.93 -2.92
N GLU A 138 4.22 1.23 -2.19
CA GLU A 138 3.40 0.20 -1.56
C GLU A 138 2.73 -0.71 -2.60
N GLU A 139 2.15 -0.14 -3.68
CA GLU A 139 1.58 -0.96 -4.75
C GLU A 139 2.66 -1.76 -5.51
N ILE A 140 3.86 -1.20 -5.68
CA ILE A 140 5.00 -1.94 -6.24
C ILE A 140 5.35 -3.15 -5.36
N ILE A 141 5.41 -2.96 -4.05
CA ILE A 141 5.76 -4.03 -3.11
C ILE A 141 4.63 -5.05 -3.00
N PHE A 142 3.41 -4.62 -2.67
CA PHE A 142 2.32 -5.54 -2.37
C PHE A 142 1.66 -6.11 -3.61
N ARG A 143 1.24 -5.28 -4.58
CA ARG A 143 0.52 -5.74 -5.80
C ARG A 143 1.48 -6.14 -6.91
N GLY A 144 2.69 -5.62 -6.87
CA GLY A 144 3.78 -6.04 -7.76
C GLY A 144 4.49 -7.27 -7.23
N CYS A 145 5.41 -7.05 -6.31
CA CYS A 145 6.37 -8.08 -5.88
C CYS A 145 5.73 -9.18 -5.02
N LEU A 146 5.08 -8.83 -3.92
CA LEU A 146 4.52 -9.82 -3.01
C LEU A 146 3.42 -10.65 -3.66
N PHE A 147 2.59 -10.02 -4.50
CA PHE A 147 1.58 -10.74 -5.28
C PHE A 147 2.21 -11.77 -6.22
N ASN A 148 3.29 -11.42 -6.94
CA ASN A 148 3.95 -12.36 -7.83
C ASN A 148 4.66 -13.50 -7.09
N ILE A 149 5.28 -13.22 -5.92
CA ILE A 149 5.88 -14.25 -5.05
C ILE A 149 4.82 -15.26 -4.60
N THR A 150 3.74 -14.73 -4.01
CA THR A 150 2.67 -15.54 -3.43
C THR A 150 1.94 -16.33 -4.52
N TYR A 151 1.67 -15.71 -5.66
CA TYR A 151 1.06 -16.36 -6.81
C TYR A 151 1.89 -17.52 -7.35
N PHE A 152 3.21 -17.37 -7.37
CA PHE A 152 4.12 -18.45 -7.75
C PHE A 152 4.11 -19.61 -6.76
N TRP A 153 4.20 -19.30 -5.46
CA TRP A 153 4.28 -20.35 -4.42
C TRP A 153 2.96 -21.07 -4.18
N PHE A 154 1.84 -20.42 -4.38
CA PHE A 154 0.51 -21.01 -4.21
C PHE A 154 -0.10 -21.56 -5.51
N GLY A 155 0.73 -22.02 -6.44
CA GLY A 155 0.28 -22.72 -7.63
C GLY A 155 -0.64 -21.91 -8.53
N ASN A 156 -0.41 -20.60 -8.65
CA ASN A 156 -1.19 -19.66 -9.45
C ASN A 156 -2.65 -19.44 -8.96
N ASN A 157 -2.90 -19.63 -7.67
CA ASN A 157 -4.19 -19.34 -7.06
C ASN A 157 -4.35 -17.84 -6.81
N VAL A 158 -5.08 -17.13 -7.69
CA VAL A 158 -5.33 -15.69 -7.62
C VAL A 158 -6.03 -15.29 -6.31
N PHE A 159 -7.06 -16.03 -5.91
CA PHE A 159 -7.86 -15.71 -4.72
C PHE A 159 -7.03 -15.85 -3.45
N GLY A 160 -6.38 -16.99 -3.26
CA GLY A 160 -5.49 -17.23 -2.10
C GLY A 160 -4.37 -16.21 -2.02
N THR A 161 -3.77 -15.86 -3.19
CA THR A 161 -2.76 -14.79 -3.29
C THR A 161 -3.31 -13.44 -2.82
N ALA A 162 -4.48 -13.03 -3.31
CA ALA A 162 -5.09 -11.75 -2.93
C ALA A 162 -5.38 -11.68 -1.42
N VAL A 163 -5.87 -12.77 -0.83
CA VAL A 163 -6.13 -12.87 0.62
C VAL A 163 -4.83 -12.70 1.41
N ILE A 164 -3.78 -13.47 1.09
CA ILE A 164 -2.50 -13.42 1.82
C ILE A 164 -1.85 -12.05 1.70
N VAL A 165 -1.78 -11.49 0.48
CA VAL A 165 -1.21 -10.15 0.26
C VAL A 165 -1.99 -9.09 1.05
N SER A 166 -3.32 -9.22 1.11
CA SER A 166 -4.15 -8.26 1.85
C SER A 166 -4.02 -8.39 3.36
N MET A 167 -3.84 -9.60 3.88
CA MET A 167 -3.51 -9.80 5.29
C MET A 167 -2.16 -9.17 5.63
N MET A 168 -1.13 -9.41 4.82
CA MET A 168 0.19 -8.82 5.05
C MET A 168 0.15 -7.30 4.95
N PHE A 169 -0.58 -6.74 3.97
CA PHE A 169 -0.78 -5.29 3.86
C PHE A 169 -1.42 -4.70 5.11
N SER A 170 -2.46 -5.33 5.63
CA SER A 170 -3.12 -4.87 6.85
C SER A 170 -2.17 -4.93 8.06
N VAL A 171 -1.47 -6.04 8.25
CA VAL A 171 -0.63 -6.27 9.42
C VAL A 171 0.60 -5.34 9.48
N VAL A 172 1.18 -4.93 8.34
CA VAL A 172 2.34 -4.01 8.36
C VAL A 172 1.99 -2.56 8.75
N HIS A 173 0.70 -2.22 8.80
CA HIS A 173 0.23 -0.90 9.23
C HIS A 173 0.18 -0.79 10.77
N LEU A 174 1.32 -1.03 11.42
CA LEU A 174 1.48 -1.08 12.88
C LEU A 174 1.24 0.26 13.61
N GLN A 175 1.09 1.35 12.86
CA GLN A 175 0.72 2.66 13.41
C GLN A 175 -0.73 2.72 13.89
N TYR A 176 -1.59 1.83 13.41
CA TYR A 176 -2.98 1.74 13.83
C TYR A 176 -3.15 0.74 14.97
N THR A 177 -4.12 1.00 15.85
CA THR A 177 -4.37 0.18 17.05
C THR A 177 -5.74 -0.48 17.04
N GLU A 178 -6.69 0.07 16.28
CA GLU A 178 -8.06 -0.42 16.25
C GLU A 178 -8.22 -1.61 15.30
N ILE A 179 -8.76 -2.72 15.80
CA ILE A 179 -9.03 -3.94 14.99
C ILE A 179 -9.91 -3.64 13.77
N ARG A 180 -10.82 -2.70 13.90
CA ARG A 180 -11.68 -2.21 12.83
C ARG A 180 -10.86 -1.67 11.66
N THR A 181 -9.84 -0.88 11.93
CA THR A 181 -8.95 -0.31 10.91
C THR A 181 -8.21 -1.41 10.15
N PHE A 182 -7.75 -2.44 10.84
CA PHE A 182 -7.15 -3.61 10.18
C PHE A 182 -8.12 -4.34 9.26
N ILE A 183 -9.40 -4.46 9.65
CA ILE A 183 -10.44 -5.06 8.79
C ILE A 183 -10.69 -4.19 7.55
N VAL A 184 -10.79 -2.87 7.71
CA VAL A 184 -10.95 -1.91 6.60
C VAL A 184 -9.75 -2.00 5.66
N LEU A 185 -8.53 -1.95 6.18
CA LEU A 185 -7.29 -2.08 5.40
C LEU A 185 -7.23 -3.41 4.62
N PHE A 186 -7.63 -4.50 5.24
CA PHE A 186 -7.71 -5.81 4.58
C PHE A 186 -8.69 -5.78 3.40
N LEU A 187 -9.90 -5.27 3.58
CA LEU A 187 -10.94 -5.21 2.53
C LEU A 187 -10.57 -4.24 1.40
N VAL A 188 -10.00 -3.09 1.73
CA VAL A 188 -9.44 -2.14 0.76
C VAL A 188 -8.33 -2.81 -0.04
N SER A 189 -7.41 -3.50 0.63
CA SER A 189 -6.31 -4.22 -0.01
C SER A 189 -6.79 -5.33 -0.94
N LEU A 190 -7.86 -6.06 -0.59
CA LEU A 190 -8.52 -7.01 -1.50
C LEU A 190 -9.05 -6.31 -2.76
N THR A 191 -9.65 -5.13 -2.60
CA THR A 191 -10.17 -4.34 -3.72
C THR A 191 -9.04 -3.86 -4.64
N LEU A 192 -7.92 -3.39 -4.07
CA LEU A 192 -6.73 -3.02 -4.84
C LEU A 192 -6.09 -4.23 -5.55
N SER A 193 -6.10 -5.40 -4.91
CA SER A 193 -5.66 -6.65 -5.54
C SER A 193 -6.55 -7.06 -6.70
N ALA A 194 -7.87 -6.87 -6.59
CA ALA A 194 -8.80 -7.05 -7.71
C ALA A 194 -8.54 -6.05 -8.85
N ALA A 195 -8.21 -4.79 -8.53
CA ALA A 195 -7.81 -3.79 -9.52
C ALA A 195 -6.55 -4.24 -10.30
N ARG A 196 -5.52 -4.71 -9.59
CA ARG A 196 -4.28 -5.24 -10.18
C ARG A 196 -4.57 -6.41 -11.13
N VAL A 197 -5.40 -7.36 -10.71
CA VAL A 197 -5.75 -8.52 -11.54
C VAL A 197 -6.53 -8.11 -12.79
N LYS A 198 -7.52 -7.22 -12.64
CA LYS A 198 -8.35 -6.74 -13.76
C LYS A 198 -7.58 -5.87 -14.76
N SER A 199 -6.64 -5.06 -14.29
CA SER A 199 -5.79 -4.21 -15.13
C SER A 199 -4.54 -4.91 -15.67
N ARG A 200 -4.15 -6.02 -15.09
CA ARG A 200 -2.87 -6.73 -15.34
C ARG A 200 -1.65 -5.82 -15.13
N GLY A 201 -1.74 -4.87 -14.20
CA GLY A 201 -0.65 -3.93 -13.93
C GLY A 201 -0.92 -3.06 -12.70
N LEU A 202 -0.03 -2.10 -12.47
CA LEU A 202 0.02 -1.33 -11.23
C LEU A 202 -0.64 0.06 -11.32
N LEU A 203 -0.88 0.61 -12.54
CA LEU A 203 -1.42 1.97 -12.66
C LEU A 203 -2.80 2.11 -11.99
N MET A 204 -3.70 1.15 -12.22
CA MET A 204 -5.05 1.24 -11.68
C MET A 204 -5.07 1.14 -10.15
N PRO A 205 -4.41 0.17 -9.48
CA PRO A 205 -4.38 0.15 -8.03
C PRO A 205 -3.64 1.37 -7.43
N VAL A 206 -2.55 1.87 -8.03
CA VAL A 206 -1.87 3.10 -7.58
C VAL A 206 -2.81 4.30 -7.60
N LEU A 207 -3.53 4.53 -8.70
CA LEU A 207 -4.47 5.65 -8.79
C LEU A 207 -5.65 5.52 -7.83
N LEU A 208 -6.19 4.31 -7.62
CA LEU A 208 -7.24 4.05 -6.63
C LEU A 208 -6.74 4.35 -5.22
N HIS A 209 -5.53 3.94 -4.88
CA HIS A 209 -4.93 4.15 -3.57
C HIS A 209 -4.65 5.64 -3.32
N ILE A 210 -4.08 6.35 -4.30
CA ILE A 210 -3.88 7.82 -4.23
C ILE A 210 -5.21 8.53 -3.98
N LEU A 211 -6.24 8.20 -4.77
CA LEU A 211 -7.54 8.87 -4.67
C LEU A 211 -8.23 8.54 -3.34
N MET A 212 -8.12 7.31 -2.86
CA MET A 212 -8.60 6.92 -1.54
C MET A 212 -7.92 7.74 -0.43
N ASN A 213 -6.58 7.78 -0.41
CA ASN A 213 -5.84 8.53 0.61
C ASN A 213 -6.17 10.02 0.56
N ALA A 214 -6.34 10.60 -0.64
CA ALA A 214 -6.73 12.00 -0.80
C ALA A 214 -8.12 12.29 -0.19
N VAL A 215 -9.09 11.42 -0.46
CA VAL A 215 -10.46 11.58 0.07
C VAL A 215 -10.48 11.39 1.58
N VAL A 216 -9.84 10.34 2.10
CA VAL A 216 -9.81 10.05 3.55
C VAL A 216 -9.11 11.18 4.31
N THR A 217 -7.91 11.57 3.87
CA THR A 217 -7.16 12.67 4.52
C THR A 217 -7.91 13.99 4.43
N GLY A 218 -8.53 14.28 3.27
CA GLY A 218 -9.31 15.50 3.07
C GLY A 218 -10.53 15.58 4.00
N ILE A 219 -11.27 14.48 4.15
CA ILE A 219 -12.44 14.43 5.05
C ILE A 219 -11.99 14.53 6.52
N GLN A 220 -10.94 13.81 6.91
CA GLN A 220 -10.40 13.88 8.28
C GLN A 220 -9.93 15.31 8.62
N TYR A 221 -9.22 15.95 7.69
CA TYR A 221 -8.77 17.33 7.87
C TYR A 221 -9.95 18.32 7.97
N ALA A 222 -10.96 18.17 7.11
CA ALA A 222 -12.16 19.00 7.17
C ALA A 222 -12.91 18.82 8.50
N ALA A 223 -13.06 17.59 8.97
CA ALA A 223 -13.68 17.30 10.26
C ALA A 223 -12.89 17.90 11.44
N TYR A 224 -11.56 17.82 11.40
CA TYR A 224 -10.68 18.40 12.42
C TYR A 224 -10.77 19.93 12.49
N MET A 225 -10.97 20.61 11.35
CA MET A 225 -11.10 22.07 11.27
C MET A 225 -12.48 22.61 11.62
N LEU A 226 -13.51 21.76 11.63
CA LEU A 226 -14.85 22.16 12.04
C LEU A 226 -14.92 22.22 13.57
N PRO A 227 -15.41 23.33 14.18
CA PRO A 227 -15.61 23.37 15.62
C PRO A 227 -16.60 22.29 16.02
N ALA A 228 -16.31 21.59 17.12
CA ALA A 228 -17.25 20.67 17.71
C ALA A 228 -18.50 21.45 18.08
N SER A 229 -19.61 21.19 17.38
CA SER A 229 -20.93 21.80 17.62
C SER A 229 -21.59 21.22 18.86
#